data_409c63ed01bf4e4f1ebf5f0adc0baa52
#
_entry.id   409c63ed01bf4e4f1ebf5f0adc0baa52
#
_cell.length_a   1.000
_cell.length_b   1.000
_cell.length_c   1.000
_cell.angle_alpha   90.00
_cell.angle_beta   90.00
_cell.angle_gamma   90.00
#
_symmetry.space_group_name_H-M   'P 1'
#
loop_
_entity.id
_entity.type
_entity.pdbx_description
1 polymer ?
#
loop_
_entity_poly.entity_id
_entity_poly.type
_entity_poly.pdbx_seq_one_letter_code
_entity_poly.pdbx_strand_id
1 'polypeptide(L)' 'MAKETILKVPDIVCGGCADSIKNALGKMDGVKQIKVDVEQKIVAVEHGERISRENLEAALDDIGFSVT' A
#
# COMPACT_ATOMS: atom_id res chain seq x y z
N MET A 1 -18.79 0.36 3.21
CA MET A 1 -17.95 0.48 4.37
C MET A 1 -16.48 0.35 3.98
N ALA A 2 -15.63 1.10 4.64
CA ALA A 2 -14.20 1.03 4.37
C ALA A 2 -13.60 -0.22 4.98
N LYS A 3 -12.66 -0.83 4.28
CA LYS A 3 -11.90 -1.98 4.78
C LYS A 3 -10.44 -1.56 4.92
N GLU A 4 -9.74 -2.20 5.82
CA GLU A 4 -8.33 -1.94 6.00
C GLU A 4 -7.55 -3.21 5.68
N THR A 5 -6.56 -3.08 4.84
CA THR A 5 -5.67 -4.20 4.47
C THR A 5 -4.25 -3.82 4.87
N ILE A 6 -3.60 -4.70 5.60
CA ILE A 6 -2.23 -4.49 6.02
C ILE A 6 -1.33 -5.41 5.20
N LEU A 7 -0.32 -4.81 4.58
CA LEU A 7 0.60 -5.50 3.71
C LEU A 7 2.02 -5.36 4.28
N LYS A 8 2.76 -6.44 4.28
CA LYS A 8 4.16 -6.40 4.69
C LYS A 8 5.02 -6.16 3.46
N VAL A 9 5.79 -5.10 3.50
CA VAL A 9 6.67 -4.73 2.39
C VAL A 9 8.09 -4.55 2.94
N PRO A 10 8.87 -5.62 2.99
CA PRO A 10 10.21 -5.54 3.60
C PRO A 10 11.17 -4.63 2.84
N ASP A 11 10.83 -4.25 1.62
CA ASP A 11 11.65 -3.36 0.81
C ASP A 11 11.55 -1.89 1.24
N ILE A 12 10.66 -1.57 2.15
CA ILE A 12 10.55 -0.20 2.67
C ILE A 12 11.74 0.07 3.58
N VAL A 13 12.61 0.99 3.17
CA VAL A 13 13.82 1.30 3.93
C VAL A 13 13.98 2.79 4.24
N CYS A 14 13.16 3.64 3.63
CA CYS A 14 13.28 5.08 3.84
C CYS A 14 11.96 5.79 3.50
N GLY A 15 11.91 7.09 3.81
CA GLY A 15 10.72 7.90 3.55
C GLY A 15 10.38 8.02 2.07
N GLY A 16 11.39 7.97 1.21
CA GLY A 16 11.14 8.02 -0.24
C GLY A 16 10.33 6.84 -0.73
N CYS A 17 10.58 5.67 -0.15
CA CYS A 17 9.80 4.47 -0.48
C CYS A 17 8.35 4.64 -0.03
N ALA A 18 8.15 5.22 1.15
CA ALA A 18 6.80 5.47 1.66
C ALA A 18 6.03 6.41 0.73
N ASP A 19 6.68 7.46 0.25
CA ASP A 19 6.04 8.41 -0.66
C ASP A 19 5.67 7.74 -1.98
N SER A 20 6.55 6.90 -2.52
CA SER A 20 6.27 6.17 -3.75
C SER A 20 5.05 5.27 -3.59
N ILE A 21 4.96 4.57 -2.48
CA ILE A 21 3.83 3.69 -2.19
C ILE A 21 2.55 4.50 -2.07
N LYS A 22 2.59 5.59 -1.33
CA LYS A 22 1.42 6.46 -1.17
C LYS A 22 0.94 6.99 -2.50
N ASN A 23 1.86 7.43 -3.35
CA ASN A 23 1.49 7.95 -4.67
C ASN A 23 0.89 6.87 -5.55
N ALA A 24 1.48 5.69 -5.56
CA ALA A 24 0.99 4.60 -6.39
C ALA A 24 -0.40 4.13 -5.95
N LEU A 25 -0.58 3.90 -4.66
CA LEU A 25 -1.85 3.42 -4.14
C LEU A 25 -2.91 4.51 -4.10
N GLY A 26 -2.50 5.76 -3.87
CA GLY A 26 -3.41 6.88 -3.83
C GLY A 26 -4.08 7.18 -5.16
N LYS A 27 -3.49 6.72 -6.26
CA LYS A 27 -4.09 6.89 -7.59
C LYS A 27 -5.20 5.89 -7.85
N MET A 28 -5.29 4.85 -7.03
CA MET A 28 -6.30 3.82 -7.23
C MET A 28 -7.66 4.32 -6.80
N ASP A 29 -8.64 4.10 -7.68
CA ASP A 29 -10.02 4.46 -7.38
C ASP A 29 -10.55 3.52 -6.31
N GLY A 30 -11.04 4.08 -5.22
CA GLY A 30 -11.55 3.30 -4.11
C GLY A 30 -10.65 3.28 -2.88
N VAL A 31 -9.41 3.76 -3.01
CA VAL A 31 -8.50 3.90 -1.86
C VAL A 31 -8.84 5.19 -1.12
N LYS A 32 -9.05 5.07 0.19
CA LYS A 32 -9.42 6.22 1.02
C LYS A 32 -8.25 6.81 1.77
N GLN A 33 -7.44 5.96 2.36
CA GLN A 33 -6.29 6.41 3.14
C GLN A 33 -5.19 5.38 3.11
N ILE A 34 -3.96 5.85 3.15
CA ILE A 34 -2.80 4.98 3.15
C ILE A 34 -1.88 5.41 4.29
N LYS A 35 -1.43 4.43 5.06
CA LYS A 35 -0.44 4.65 6.11
C LYS A 35 0.74 3.73 5.85
N VAL A 36 1.92 4.28 5.88
CA VAL A 36 3.14 3.50 5.70
C VAL A 36 3.96 3.57 6.97
N ASP A 37 4.30 2.41 7.51
CA ASP A 37 5.15 2.32 8.69
C ASP A 37 6.52 1.79 8.26
N VAL A 38 7.50 2.68 8.24
CA VAL A 38 8.85 2.34 7.82
C VAL A 38 9.55 1.46 8.87
N GLU A 39 9.25 1.68 10.14
CA GLU A 39 9.88 0.90 11.21
C GLU A 39 9.46 -0.57 11.17
N GLN A 40 8.19 -0.81 10.95
CA GLN A 40 7.66 -2.17 10.88
C GLN A 40 7.60 -2.70 9.45
N LYS A 41 7.88 -1.83 8.48
CA LYS A 41 7.87 -2.18 7.05
C LYS A 41 6.52 -2.71 6.61
N ILE A 42 5.47 -2.05 7.06
CA ILE A 42 4.10 -2.41 6.70
C ILE A 42 3.39 -1.23 6.06
N VAL A 43 2.39 -1.55 5.25
CA VAL A 43 1.52 -0.57 4.62
C VAL A 43 0.10 -0.90 5.01
N ALA A 44 -0.58 0.04 5.66
CA ALA A 44 -2.00 -0.10 5.98
C ALA A 44 -2.78 0.75 5.00
N VAL A 45 -3.68 0.12 4.27
CA VAL A 45 -4.48 0.80 3.25
C VAL A 45 -5.95 0.70 3.63
N GLU A 46 -6.57 1.86 3.75
CA GLU A 46 -8.01 1.93 3.98
C GLU A 46 -8.69 2.13 2.63
N HIS A 47 -9.56 1.19 2.26
CA HIS A 47 -10.18 1.19 0.93
C HIS A 47 -11.62 0.70 0.99
N GLY A 48 -12.34 0.94 -0.08
CA GLY A 48 -13.70 0.45 -0.23
C GLY A 48 -13.73 -0.99 -0.72
N GLU A 49 -14.94 -1.52 -0.88
CA GLU A 49 -15.14 -2.89 -1.30
C GLU A 49 -14.67 -3.20 -2.72
N ARG A 50 -14.48 -2.16 -3.52
CA ARG A 50 -14.02 -2.32 -4.90
C ARG A 50 -12.57 -2.74 -5.01
N ILE A 51 -11.80 -2.49 -3.97
CA ILE A 51 -10.38 -2.81 -3.94
C ILE A 51 -10.18 -4.10 -3.15
N SER A 52 -9.37 -5.00 -3.67
CA SER A 52 -9.00 -6.21 -2.98
C SER A 52 -7.52 -6.17 -2.66
N ARG A 53 -7.08 -7.10 -1.81
CA ARG A 53 -5.68 -7.22 -1.48
C ARG A 53 -4.82 -7.43 -2.73
N GLU A 54 -5.32 -8.23 -3.67
CA GLU A 54 -4.60 -8.49 -4.91
C GLU A 54 -4.35 -7.22 -5.70
N ASN A 55 -5.32 -6.31 -5.72
CA ASN A 55 -5.16 -5.03 -6.40
C ASN A 55 -4.03 -4.23 -5.77
N LEU A 56 -3.96 -4.23 -4.45
CA LEU A 56 -2.91 -3.51 -3.73
C LEU A 56 -1.55 -4.13 -3.96
N GLU A 57 -1.48 -5.45 -3.94
CA GLU A 57 -0.24 -6.16 -4.19
C GLU A 57 0.27 -5.91 -5.61
N ALA A 58 -0.63 -5.92 -6.58
CA ALA A 58 -0.27 -5.66 -7.96
C ALA A 58 0.26 -4.24 -8.14
N ALA A 59 -0.36 -3.27 -7.47
CA ALA A 59 0.09 -1.89 -7.54
C ALA A 59 1.49 -1.73 -6.96
N LEU A 60 1.77 -2.41 -5.86
CA LEU A 60 3.10 -2.36 -5.25
C LEU A 60 4.14 -3.05 -6.12
N ASP A 61 3.78 -4.18 -6.71
CA ASP A 61 4.67 -4.91 -7.60
C ASP A 61 5.04 -4.06 -8.83
N ASP A 62 4.08 -3.29 -9.31
CA ASP A 62 4.27 -2.42 -10.47
C ASP A 62 5.34 -1.35 -10.24
N ILE A 63 5.51 -0.91 -9.00
CA ILE A 63 6.54 0.07 -8.65
C ILE A 63 7.79 -0.57 -8.06
N GLY A 64 7.89 -1.88 -8.10
CA GLY A 64 9.09 -2.60 -7.70
C GLY A 64 9.16 -3.03 -6.23
N PHE A 65 8.03 -3.01 -5.53
CA PHE A 65 7.98 -3.47 -4.14
C PHE A 65 7.32 -4.84 -4.05
N SER A 66 7.97 -5.74 -3.34
CA SER A 66 7.41 -7.08 -3.13
C SER A 66 6.63 -7.12 -1.83
N VAL A 67 5.46 -7.73 -1.88
CA VAL A 67 4.62 -7.93 -0.70
C VAL A 67 4.85 -9.34 -0.17
N THR A 68 5.05 -9.44 1.12
CA THR A 68 5.28 -10.74 1.77
C THR A 68 4.04 -11.23 2.47
#